data_8916c5c05a782e968fa77ddc797892d8
#
_entry.id   8916c5c05a782e968fa77ddc797892d8
#
_cell.length_a   1.000
_cell.length_b   1.000
_cell.length_c   1.000
_cell.angle_alpha   90.00
_cell.angle_beta   90.00
_cell.angle_gamma   90.00
#
_symmetry.space_group_name_H-M   'P 1'
#
loop_
_entity.id
_entity.type
_entity.pdbx_description
1 polymer ?
#
loop_
_entity_poly.entity_id
_entity_poly.type
_entity_poly.pdbx_seq_one_letter_code
_entity_poly.pdbx_strand_id
1 'polypeptide(L)'
;MKIFNREPNHWKLRIESEDDLWSLARLARSGMSLGMLGERRDQTTAGEEGGRAKSAERKKMWIRLRIESSEYQSFSDVLRIHGTIEEAKFDIGSYHTHNISIGDEIELSSINPFSASDNSLLQQVIDAGNQSQVALAVVENDEVILFHITPRGLKESTTWTMRGGGKRVDTKESSGV
;
A
#
# COMPACT_ATOMS: atom_id res chain seq x y z
N MET A 1 -6.52 7.71 -2.13
CA MET A 1 -7.41 6.55 -2.47
C MET A 1 -8.45 6.98 -3.49
N LYS A 2 -8.57 6.26 -4.60
CA LYS A 2 -9.58 6.54 -5.63
C LYS A 2 -10.74 5.57 -5.51
N ILE A 3 -11.97 6.08 -5.54
CA ILE A 3 -13.18 5.27 -5.52
C ILE A 3 -13.72 5.13 -6.93
N PHE A 4 -14.02 3.91 -7.36
CA PHE A 4 -14.70 3.61 -8.62
C PHE A 4 -16.19 3.30 -8.40
N ASN A 5 -16.49 2.60 -7.29
CA ASN A 5 -17.87 2.29 -6.90
C ASN A 5 -17.99 2.36 -5.38
N ARG A 6 -19.14 2.88 -4.90
CA ARG A 6 -19.45 3.00 -3.46
C ARG A 6 -20.93 2.63 -3.27
N GLU A 7 -21.14 1.39 -2.96
CA GLU A 7 -22.44 0.83 -2.57
C GLU A 7 -22.50 0.64 -1.05
N PRO A 8 -23.69 0.46 -0.47
CA PRO A 8 -23.82 0.33 0.98
C PRO A 8 -22.97 -0.77 1.60
N ASN A 9 -22.72 -1.87 0.89
CA ASN A 9 -21.99 -3.05 1.36
C ASN A 9 -20.86 -3.50 0.41
N HIS A 10 -20.55 -2.72 -0.62
CA HIS A 10 -19.51 -3.05 -1.60
C HIS A 10 -18.82 -1.77 -2.09
N TRP A 11 -17.48 -1.74 -1.97
CA TRP A 11 -16.64 -0.64 -2.45
C TRP A 11 -15.58 -1.18 -3.41
N LYS A 12 -15.43 -0.49 -4.55
CA LYS A 12 -14.32 -0.71 -5.48
C LYS A 12 -13.37 0.47 -5.40
N LEU A 13 -12.12 0.19 -5.03
CA LEU A 13 -11.12 1.17 -4.63
C LEU A 13 -9.82 0.92 -5.38
N ARG A 14 -9.04 1.99 -5.59
CA ARG A 14 -7.64 1.93 -5.99
C ARG A 14 -6.77 2.59 -4.93
N ILE A 15 -5.69 1.92 -4.59
CA ILE A 15 -4.69 2.40 -3.62
C ILE A 15 -3.74 3.36 -4.34
N GLU A 16 -3.59 4.58 -3.84
CA GLU A 16 -2.76 5.62 -4.45
C GLU A 16 -1.59 6.05 -3.56
N SER A 17 -1.65 5.74 -2.25
CA SER A 17 -0.64 6.14 -1.28
C SER A 17 -0.46 5.10 -0.16
N GLU A 18 0.62 5.24 0.60
CA GLU A 18 0.85 4.45 1.81
C GLU A 18 -0.22 4.70 2.89
N ASP A 19 -0.72 5.92 2.99
CA ASP A 19 -1.79 6.26 3.92
C ASP A 19 -3.10 5.57 3.56
N ASP A 20 -3.33 5.27 2.28
CA ASP A 20 -4.44 4.46 1.83
C ASP A 20 -4.31 3.01 2.32
N LEU A 21 -3.11 2.43 2.25
CA LEU A 21 -2.85 1.08 2.76
C LEU A 21 -3.11 0.99 4.26
N TRP A 22 -2.62 1.98 5.02
CA TRP A 22 -2.85 2.04 6.46
C TRP A 22 -4.33 2.19 6.81
N SER A 23 -5.06 3.01 6.04
CA SER A 23 -6.49 3.22 6.22
C SER A 23 -7.29 1.99 5.83
N LEU A 24 -6.90 1.31 4.72
CA LEU A 24 -7.51 0.06 4.31
C LEU A 24 -7.32 -1.04 5.36
N ALA A 25 -6.16 -1.10 6.03
CA ALA A 25 -5.92 -2.04 7.12
C ALA A 25 -6.95 -1.90 8.27
N ARG A 26 -7.45 -0.69 8.50
CA ARG A 26 -8.49 -0.40 9.51
C ARG A 26 -9.90 -0.71 9.02
N LEU A 27 -10.13 -0.61 7.72
CA LEU A 27 -11.44 -0.89 7.09
C LEU A 27 -11.61 -2.38 6.83
N ALA A 28 -10.57 -3.07 6.37
CA ALA A 28 -10.58 -4.49 6.01
C ALA A 28 -10.50 -5.37 7.27
N ARG A 29 -11.65 -5.61 7.89
CA ARG A 29 -11.76 -6.38 9.16
C ARG A 29 -12.10 -7.85 8.90
N SER A 30 -11.77 -8.69 9.87
CA SER A 30 -12.17 -10.12 9.87
C SER A 30 -13.67 -10.28 9.64
N GLY A 31 -14.03 -11.25 8.81
CA GLY A 31 -15.40 -11.55 8.38
C GLY A 31 -15.90 -10.75 7.17
N MET A 32 -15.18 -9.74 6.72
CA MET A 32 -15.42 -9.09 5.43
C MET A 32 -14.79 -9.88 4.29
N SER A 33 -15.12 -9.55 3.05
CA SER A 33 -14.52 -10.16 1.86
C SER A 33 -13.73 -9.13 1.07
N LEU A 34 -12.53 -9.51 0.61
CA LEU A 34 -11.69 -8.67 -0.24
C LEU A 34 -11.33 -9.43 -1.51
N GLY A 35 -11.62 -8.83 -2.66
CA GLY A 35 -11.29 -9.35 -3.99
C GLY A 35 -10.28 -8.47 -4.72
N MET A 36 -9.30 -9.11 -5.38
CA MET A 36 -8.37 -8.45 -6.30
C MET A 36 -7.76 -9.45 -7.28
N LEU A 37 -7.05 -8.96 -8.28
CA LEU A 37 -6.21 -9.78 -9.14
C LEU A 37 -5.00 -10.27 -8.34
N GLY A 38 -4.89 -11.59 -8.20
CA GLY A 38 -3.79 -12.25 -7.51
C GLY A 38 -3.09 -13.28 -8.39
N GLU A 39 -1.95 -13.78 -7.94
CA GLU A 39 -1.21 -14.86 -8.60
C GLU A 39 -1.27 -16.12 -7.74
N ARG A 40 -1.69 -17.23 -8.34
CA ARG A 40 -1.72 -18.53 -7.67
C ARG A 40 -1.10 -19.62 -8.55
N ARG A 41 -0.41 -20.56 -7.90
CA ARG A 41 0.11 -21.75 -8.57
C ARG A 41 -1.03 -22.72 -8.85
N ASP A 42 -1.15 -23.16 -10.10
CA ASP A 42 -2.08 -24.20 -10.49
C ASP A 42 -1.54 -25.56 -10.03
N GLN A 43 -2.08 -26.09 -8.93
CA GLN A 43 -1.67 -27.39 -8.38
C GLN A 43 -2.39 -28.57 -9.05
N THR A 44 -3.39 -28.33 -9.89
CA THR A 44 -4.20 -29.39 -10.52
C THR A 44 -3.45 -30.14 -11.62
N THR A 45 -2.29 -29.66 -12.06
CA THR A 45 -1.45 -30.33 -13.07
C THR A 45 -0.37 -31.25 -12.51
N ALA A 46 -0.34 -31.48 -11.20
CA ALA A 46 0.60 -32.40 -10.53
C ALA A 46 -0.01 -33.79 -10.35
N GLY A 47 -0.22 -34.50 -11.44
CA GLY A 47 -0.73 -35.88 -11.32
C GLY A 47 -0.96 -36.56 -12.63
N GLU A 48 0.13 -36.97 -13.29
CA GLU A 48 0.21 -38.20 -14.04
C GLU A 48 1.68 -38.46 -14.44
N GLU A 49 2.19 -39.61 -14.00
CA GLU A 49 3.41 -40.32 -14.40
C GLU A 49 4.78 -39.61 -14.31
N GLY A 50 5.54 -39.93 -13.25
CA GLY A 50 6.99 -40.21 -13.31
C GLY A 50 7.96 -39.13 -13.82
N GLY A 51 7.56 -37.91 -14.01
CA GLY A 51 8.40 -36.82 -14.50
C GLY A 51 8.69 -35.77 -13.43
N ARG A 52 9.95 -35.28 -13.38
CA ARG A 52 10.39 -34.14 -12.59
C ARG A 52 9.30 -33.06 -12.56
N ALA A 53 8.84 -32.69 -11.36
CA ALA A 53 7.78 -31.70 -11.14
C ALA A 53 8.06 -30.45 -12.02
N LYS A 54 7.30 -30.27 -13.09
CA LYS A 54 7.29 -29.01 -13.83
C LYS A 54 6.89 -27.93 -12.86
N SER A 55 7.69 -26.88 -12.76
CA SER A 55 7.39 -25.68 -11.97
C SER A 55 5.97 -25.24 -12.32
N ALA A 56 5.04 -25.41 -11.37
CA ALA A 56 3.65 -25.01 -11.57
C ALA A 56 3.62 -23.51 -11.88
N GLU A 57 3.14 -23.17 -13.06
CA GLU A 57 3.08 -21.78 -13.54
C GLU A 57 2.12 -20.96 -12.66
N ARG A 58 2.54 -19.77 -12.27
CA ARG A 58 1.67 -18.85 -11.56
C ARG A 58 0.72 -18.22 -12.56
N LYS A 59 -0.57 -18.38 -12.33
CA LYS A 59 -1.62 -17.78 -13.15
C LYS A 59 -2.24 -16.59 -12.44
N LYS A 60 -2.33 -15.48 -13.16
CA LYS A 60 -3.10 -14.31 -12.70
C LYS A 60 -4.58 -14.64 -12.81
N MET A 61 -5.32 -14.39 -11.73
CA MET A 61 -6.76 -14.58 -11.68
C MET A 61 -7.37 -13.67 -10.63
N TRP A 62 -8.66 -13.43 -10.75
CA TRP A 62 -9.43 -12.81 -9.69
C TRP A 62 -9.55 -13.77 -8.51
N ILE A 63 -9.26 -13.30 -7.30
CA ILE A 63 -9.37 -14.06 -6.07
C ILE A 63 -10.07 -13.20 -5.04
N ARG A 64 -11.18 -13.67 -4.47
CA ARG A 64 -11.86 -13.07 -3.34
C ARG A 64 -11.62 -13.90 -2.09
N LEU A 65 -11.19 -13.25 -1.03
CA LEU A 65 -10.95 -13.86 0.27
C LEU A 65 -12.00 -13.42 1.27
N ARG A 66 -12.41 -14.34 2.15
CA ARG A 66 -12.95 -13.97 3.45
C ARG A 66 -11.79 -13.65 4.37
N ILE A 67 -11.74 -12.41 4.82
CA ILE A 67 -10.66 -11.88 5.64
C ILE A 67 -10.66 -12.53 7.02
N GLU A 68 -9.52 -13.05 7.42
CA GLU A 68 -9.24 -13.53 8.78
C GLU A 68 -8.33 -12.56 9.51
N SER A 69 -7.29 -12.06 8.84
CA SER A 69 -6.37 -11.08 9.40
C SER A 69 -5.90 -10.06 8.37
N SER A 70 -5.56 -8.88 8.87
CA SER A 70 -5.05 -7.75 8.09
C SER A 70 -3.84 -7.19 8.82
N GLU A 71 -2.70 -7.09 8.14
CA GLU A 71 -1.43 -6.61 8.70
C GLU A 71 -0.76 -5.63 7.74
N TYR A 72 -0.58 -4.40 8.19
CA TYR A 72 0.18 -3.39 7.45
C TYR A 72 1.66 -3.43 7.84
N GLN A 73 2.54 -3.60 6.86
CA GLN A 73 3.98 -3.65 7.03
C GLN A 73 4.59 -2.32 6.56
N SER A 74 4.85 -1.42 7.50
CA SER A 74 5.34 -0.06 7.21
C SER A 74 6.73 -0.02 6.56
N PHE A 75 7.57 -1.05 6.78
CA PHE A 75 8.91 -1.13 6.20
C PHE A 75 8.93 -1.55 4.72
N SER A 76 7.85 -2.15 4.23
CA SER A 76 7.72 -2.62 2.83
C SER A 76 6.57 -1.94 2.09
N ASP A 77 5.83 -1.04 2.75
CA ASP A 77 4.63 -0.37 2.22
C ASP A 77 3.64 -1.36 1.56
N VAL A 78 3.43 -2.48 2.23
CA VAL A 78 2.52 -3.55 1.80
C VAL A 78 1.49 -3.83 2.88
N LEU A 79 0.23 -3.95 2.47
CA LEU A 79 -0.84 -4.47 3.31
C LEU A 79 -1.06 -5.95 2.97
N ARG A 80 -0.87 -6.81 3.95
CA ARG A 80 -1.12 -8.25 3.84
C ARG A 80 -2.52 -8.55 4.36
N ILE A 81 -3.35 -9.13 3.50
CA ILE A 81 -4.69 -9.63 3.86
C ILE A 81 -4.66 -11.14 3.71
N HIS A 82 -4.79 -11.83 4.83
CA HIS A 82 -4.86 -13.28 4.89
C HIS A 82 -6.29 -13.74 5.12
N GLY A 83 -6.66 -14.85 4.47
CA GLY A 83 -7.98 -15.42 4.62
C GLY A 83 -8.24 -16.63 3.74
N THR A 84 -9.48 -17.09 3.76
CA THR A 84 -9.96 -18.25 3.02
C THR A 84 -10.56 -17.81 1.68
N ILE A 85 -10.22 -18.49 0.59
CA ILE A 85 -10.75 -18.20 -0.76
C ILE A 85 -12.24 -18.50 -0.81
N GLU A 86 -13.06 -17.48 -1.07
CA GLU A 86 -14.50 -17.59 -1.32
C GLU A 86 -14.81 -17.75 -2.81
N GLU A 87 -14.01 -17.06 -3.65
CA GLU A 87 -14.22 -17.04 -5.09
C GLU A 87 -12.86 -17.01 -5.82
N ALA A 88 -12.64 -17.98 -6.68
CA ALA A 88 -11.50 -18.08 -7.59
C ALA A 88 -11.78 -19.14 -8.65
N LYS A 89 -10.92 -19.25 -9.65
CA LYS A 89 -11.02 -20.32 -10.66
C LYS A 89 -10.85 -21.73 -10.07
N PHE A 90 -10.02 -21.87 -9.02
CA PHE A 90 -9.73 -23.13 -8.34
C PHE A 90 -9.32 -22.85 -6.90
N ASP A 91 -9.19 -23.89 -6.08
CA ASP A 91 -8.77 -23.86 -4.67
C ASP A 91 -9.71 -23.07 -3.74
N ILE A 92 -11.01 -23.03 -4.03
CA ILE A 92 -12.01 -22.45 -3.12
C ILE A 92 -11.93 -23.18 -1.77
N GLY A 93 -11.99 -22.45 -0.66
CA GLY A 93 -11.83 -22.96 0.68
C GLY A 93 -10.38 -23.07 1.17
N SER A 94 -9.39 -22.89 0.30
CA SER A 94 -7.98 -22.88 0.69
C SER A 94 -7.56 -21.49 1.20
N TYR A 95 -6.49 -21.46 2.00
CA TYR A 95 -5.90 -20.22 2.47
C TYR A 95 -5.12 -19.50 1.36
N HIS A 96 -5.21 -18.21 1.36
CA HIS A 96 -4.43 -17.32 0.49
C HIS A 96 -4.11 -16.01 1.19
N THR A 97 -3.05 -15.34 0.74
CA THR A 97 -2.66 -14.00 1.23
C THR A 97 -2.53 -13.06 0.05
N HIS A 98 -3.31 -12.00 0.06
CA HIS A 98 -3.10 -10.87 -0.81
C HIS A 98 -2.05 -9.95 -0.22
N ASN A 99 -1.08 -9.54 -1.05
CA ASN A 99 -0.14 -8.46 -0.75
C ASN A 99 -0.57 -7.26 -1.59
N ILE A 100 -1.17 -6.28 -0.93
CA ILE A 100 -1.72 -5.09 -1.57
C ILE A 100 -0.67 -3.98 -1.51
N SER A 101 -0.41 -3.37 -2.65
CA SER A 101 0.56 -2.28 -2.84
C SER A 101 -0.09 -1.05 -3.47
N ILE A 102 0.65 0.04 -3.54
CA ILE A 102 0.21 1.23 -4.26
C ILE A 102 -0.01 0.90 -5.74
N GLY A 103 -1.15 1.32 -6.28
CA GLY A 103 -1.59 1.06 -7.66
C GLY A 103 -2.58 -0.08 -7.79
N ASP A 104 -2.73 -0.94 -6.78
CA ASP A 104 -3.67 -2.06 -6.84
C ASP A 104 -5.13 -1.60 -6.75
N GLU A 105 -5.97 -2.31 -7.49
CA GLU A 105 -7.43 -2.18 -7.43
C GLU A 105 -8.00 -3.34 -6.63
N ILE A 106 -8.86 -2.99 -5.68
CA ILE A 106 -9.49 -3.96 -4.77
C ILE A 106 -11.00 -3.77 -4.73
N GLU A 107 -11.70 -4.82 -4.37
CA GLU A 107 -13.11 -4.79 -3.99
C GLU A 107 -13.26 -5.24 -2.54
N LEU A 108 -13.76 -4.36 -1.69
CA LEU A 108 -14.06 -4.65 -0.28
C LEU A 108 -15.58 -4.80 -0.13
N SER A 109 -16.00 -5.92 0.43
CA SER A 109 -17.42 -6.24 0.63
C SER A 109 -17.70 -6.65 2.06
N SER A 110 -18.91 -6.38 2.52
CA SER A 110 -19.41 -6.81 3.82
C SER A 110 -20.82 -7.40 3.67
N ILE A 111 -21.19 -8.34 4.55
CA ILE A 111 -22.55 -8.90 4.60
C ILE A 111 -23.56 -7.82 4.95
N ASN A 112 -23.21 -6.96 5.90
CA ASN A 112 -24.03 -5.81 6.31
C ASN A 112 -23.52 -4.53 5.65
N PRO A 113 -24.35 -3.49 5.51
CA PRO A 113 -23.91 -2.19 5.07
C PRO A 113 -22.76 -1.66 5.93
N PHE A 114 -21.81 -0.98 5.31
CA PHE A 114 -20.73 -0.31 6.01
C PHE A 114 -21.28 0.71 7.00
N SER A 115 -20.72 0.74 8.18
CA SER A 115 -21.17 1.65 9.25
C SER A 115 -20.92 3.13 8.91
N ALA A 116 -21.58 4.02 9.63
CA ALA A 116 -21.33 5.46 9.50
C ALA A 116 -19.84 5.81 9.76
N SER A 117 -19.19 5.11 10.71
CA SER A 117 -17.76 5.28 10.99
C SER A 117 -16.87 4.82 9.85
N ASP A 118 -17.21 3.71 9.18
CA ASP A 118 -16.47 3.23 8.01
C ASP A 118 -16.57 4.22 6.85
N ASN A 119 -17.78 4.71 6.60
CA ASN A 119 -18.05 5.71 5.58
C ASN A 119 -17.33 7.05 5.88
N SER A 120 -17.28 7.46 7.15
CA SER A 120 -16.54 8.66 7.57
C SER A 120 -15.03 8.49 7.39
N LEU A 121 -14.48 7.33 7.79
CA LEU A 121 -13.06 7.04 7.60
C LEU A 121 -12.69 7.03 6.11
N LEU A 122 -13.49 6.37 5.28
CA LEU A 122 -13.28 6.36 3.83
C LEU A 122 -13.30 7.79 3.26
N GLN A 123 -14.26 8.63 3.69
CA GLN A 123 -14.35 10.01 3.22
C GLN A 123 -13.13 10.84 3.65
N GLN A 124 -12.67 10.70 4.89
CA GLN A 124 -11.45 11.37 5.37
C GLN A 124 -10.22 11.01 4.54
N VAL A 125 -10.08 9.76 4.13
CA VAL A 125 -8.96 9.30 3.31
C VAL A 125 -9.00 9.91 1.91
N ILE A 126 -10.19 10.01 1.32
CA ILE A 126 -10.37 10.64 0.00
C ILE A 126 -10.05 12.14 0.10
N ASP A 127 -10.57 12.81 1.10
CA ASP A 127 -10.36 14.24 1.31
C ASP A 127 -8.90 14.54 1.58
N ALA A 128 -8.20 13.71 2.36
CA ALA A 128 -6.77 13.82 2.61
C ALA A 128 -5.93 13.67 1.32
N GLY A 129 -6.31 12.75 0.43
CA GLY A 129 -5.65 12.58 -0.87
C GLY A 129 -5.83 13.78 -1.81
N ASN A 130 -6.88 14.58 -1.61
CA ASN A 130 -7.17 15.78 -2.39
C ASN A 130 -6.62 17.08 -1.75
N GLN A 131 -6.09 17.01 -0.53
CA GLN A 131 -5.51 18.17 0.15
C GLN A 131 -4.09 18.45 -0.33
N SER A 132 -3.71 19.73 -0.27
CA SER A 132 -2.34 20.13 -0.54
C SER A 132 -1.40 19.48 0.46
N GLN A 133 -0.37 18.82 -0.03
CA GLN A 133 0.67 18.25 0.83
C GLN A 133 1.46 19.37 1.47
N VAL A 134 1.67 19.28 2.77
CA VAL A 134 2.48 20.23 3.53
C VAL A 134 3.81 19.57 3.83
N ALA A 135 4.90 20.30 3.54
CA ALA A 135 6.25 19.88 3.89
C ALA A 135 6.87 20.84 4.90
N LEU A 136 7.62 20.30 5.83
CA LEU A 136 8.45 21.04 6.78
C LEU A 136 9.91 20.84 6.40
N ALA A 137 10.65 21.95 6.19
CA ALA A 137 12.09 21.90 5.99
C ALA A 137 12.80 22.40 7.25
N VAL A 138 13.71 21.60 7.77
CA VAL A 138 14.68 21.99 8.80
C VAL A 138 15.99 22.30 8.09
N VAL A 139 16.47 23.51 8.26
CA VAL A 139 17.71 24.00 7.60
C VAL A 139 18.74 24.35 8.65
N GLU A 140 19.85 23.64 8.61
CA GLU A 140 21.06 23.89 9.41
C GLU A 140 22.21 24.38 8.52
N ASN A 141 23.37 24.65 9.11
CA ASN A 141 24.49 25.22 8.36
C ASN A 141 25.01 24.32 7.22
N ASP A 142 24.92 23.01 7.39
CA ASP A 142 25.48 22.00 6.50
C ASP A 142 24.45 20.91 6.11
N GLU A 143 23.21 21.03 6.58
CA GLU A 143 22.19 20.03 6.38
C GLU A 143 20.81 20.67 6.13
N VAL A 144 20.05 20.08 5.21
CA VAL A 144 18.63 20.36 5.00
C VAL A 144 17.86 19.06 5.07
N ILE A 145 16.92 18.98 6.00
CA ILE A 145 16.03 17.81 6.17
C ILE A 145 14.63 18.21 5.78
N LEU A 146 14.03 17.47 4.87
CA LEU A 146 12.65 17.67 4.42
C LEU A 146 11.75 16.59 5.03
N PHE A 147 10.67 17.03 5.66
CA PHE A 147 9.62 16.17 6.18
C PHE A 147 8.31 16.42 5.45
N HIS A 148 7.59 15.34 5.12
CA HIS A 148 6.19 15.42 4.73
C HIS A 148 5.30 15.25 5.95
N ILE A 149 4.27 16.11 6.07
CA ILE A 149 3.23 15.97 7.10
C ILE A 149 2.19 15.01 6.55
N THR A 150 2.01 13.88 7.22
CA THR A 150 1.04 12.84 6.87
C THR A 150 0.05 12.64 8.02
N PRO A 151 -1.11 11.99 7.78
CA PRO A 151 -2.04 11.62 8.86
C PRO A 151 -1.42 10.75 9.96
N ARG A 152 -0.29 10.09 9.68
CA ARG A 152 0.48 9.26 10.62
C ARG A 152 1.55 10.04 11.37
N GLY A 153 1.78 11.30 11.01
CA GLY A 153 2.80 12.16 11.59
C GLY A 153 3.81 12.68 10.58
N LEU A 154 4.98 13.08 11.05
CA LEU A 154 6.08 13.54 10.20
C LEU A 154 6.80 12.33 9.60
N LYS A 155 6.93 12.30 8.27
CA LYS A 155 7.73 11.33 7.53
C LYS A 155 8.92 12.07 6.91
N GLU A 156 10.14 11.66 7.26
CA GLU A 156 11.34 12.17 6.58
C GLU A 156 11.33 11.74 5.12
N SER A 157 11.51 12.70 4.23
CA SER A 157 11.48 12.47 2.78
C SER A 157 12.89 12.44 2.20
N THR A 158 13.69 13.46 2.53
CA THR A 158 15.02 13.62 1.94
C THR A 158 15.89 14.44 2.87
N THR A 159 17.15 14.06 2.98
CA THR A 159 18.19 14.82 3.67
C THR A 159 19.29 15.17 2.67
N TRP A 160 19.62 16.45 2.60
CA TRP A 160 20.76 16.96 1.85
C TRP A 160 21.83 17.45 2.83
N THR A 161 23.04 16.90 2.75
CA THR A 161 24.19 17.38 3.49
C THR A 161 25.12 18.10 2.54
N MET A 162 25.39 19.37 2.84
CA MET A 162 26.47 20.08 2.17
C MET A 162 27.78 19.66 2.85
N ARG A 163 28.60 18.88 2.18
CA ARG A 163 29.97 18.66 2.65
C ARG A 163 30.65 20.00 2.65
N GLY A 164 30.89 20.55 3.84
CA GLY A 164 31.53 21.83 4.06
C GLY A 164 32.72 21.97 3.16
N GLY A 165 32.73 22.96 2.30
CA GLY A 165 33.90 23.31 1.52
C GLY A 165 35.03 23.58 2.49
N GLY A 166 36.07 22.74 2.42
CA GLY A 166 37.23 22.91 3.22
C GLY A 166 37.78 24.31 3.09
N LYS A 167 38.28 24.81 4.19
CA LYS A 167 39.12 25.99 4.39
C LYS A 167 38.82 27.16 3.44
N ARG A 168 38.33 28.26 4.00
CA ARG A 168 38.40 29.57 3.40
C ARG A 168 39.73 29.70 2.67
N VAL A 169 39.69 29.69 1.35
CA VAL A 169 40.80 30.20 0.56
C VAL A 169 40.68 31.72 0.68
N ASP A 170 41.59 32.33 1.46
CA ASP A 170 41.76 33.75 1.47
C ASP A 170 42.12 34.17 0.02
N THR A 171 41.12 34.73 -0.69
CA THR A 171 41.33 35.36 -1.96
C THR A 171 42.17 36.62 -1.65
N LYS A 172 43.50 36.54 -1.80
CA LYS A 172 44.33 37.72 -1.86
C LYS A 172 43.85 38.51 -3.07
N GLU A 173 43.23 39.65 -2.80
CA GLU A 173 43.03 40.70 -3.83
C GLU A 173 44.39 41.06 -4.38
N SER A 174 44.70 40.66 -5.59
CA SER A 174 45.81 41.22 -6.34
C SER A 174 45.39 42.61 -6.81
N SER A 175 45.77 43.65 -6.05
CA SER A 175 45.81 45.02 -6.53
C SER A 175 46.86 45.10 -7.64
N GLY A 176 46.40 45.07 -8.90
CA GLY A 176 47.22 45.39 -10.06
C GLY A 176 47.23 46.89 -10.26
N VAL A 177 48.38 47.47 -10.38
CA VAL A 177 48.68 48.81 -10.82
C VAL A 177 48.35 48.96 -12.30
#